data_9d91babae571ea8da0dca813573b9205
#
_entry.id   9d91babae571ea8da0dca813573b9205
#
_cell.length_a   1.000
_cell.length_b   1.000
_cell.length_c   1.000
_cell.angle_alpha   90.00
_cell.angle_beta   90.00
_cell.angle_gamma   90.00
#
_symmetry.space_group_name_H-M   'P 1'
#
loop_
_entity.id
_entity.type
_entity.pdbx_description
1 polymer ?
#
loop_
_entity_poly.entity_id
_entity_poly.type
_entity_poly.pdbx_seq_one_letter_code
_entity_poly.pdbx_strand_id
1 'polypeptide(L)'
;MRPDWKWMRYSMTFPTVAAQATYTLAQIESTGSGFTNFGNWARDTFRVYTTSIGTNDETEMSWLPYDQWRNVYQIGATRTNETRPTQFTITPALGIGLGCTPAVGYTISGDYYKVATEMSADADTPSLPSQFHMAIVYRAMMFYGVSEASPEIYAAGSAECKRKMARTNPQQLPEMGIAGALA
;
A
#
# COMPACT_ATOMS: atom_id res chain seq x y z
N MET A 1 12.45 6.64 1.09
CA MET A 1 11.29 5.92 1.66
C MET A 1 10.07 6.83 1.48
N ARG A 2 9.01 6.38 0.83
CA ARG A 2 7.76 7.17 0.74
C ARG A 2 7.03 7.02 2.07
N PRO A 3 6.52 8.11 2.65
CA PRO A 3 5.72 8.00 3.87
C PRO A 3 4.40 7.29 3.57
N ASP A 4 4.04 6.33 4.39
CA ASP A 4 2.78 5.58 4.29
C ASP A 4 1.65 6.40 4.93
N TRP A 5 1.12 7.36 4.17
CA TRP A 5 0.06 8.25 4.65
C TRP A 5 -1.26 7.49 4.84
N LYS A 6 -1.93 7.67 5.99
CA LYS A 6 -3.21 7.02 6.31
C LYS A 6 -4.28 7.24 5.24
N TRP A 7 -4.35 8.45 4.67
CA TRP A 7 -5.32 8.80 3.64
C TRP A 7 -5.06 8.15 2.27
N MET A 8 -3.88 7.57 2.06
CA MET A 8 -3.53 6.81 0.86
C MET A 8 -3.77 5.31 1.00
N ARG A 9 -4.19 4.85 2.16
CA ARG A 9 -4.45 3.43 2.43
C ARG A 9 -5.86 3.06 1.98
N TYR A 10 -5.95 2.00 1.19
CA TYR A 10 -7.20 1.49 0.61
C TYR A 10 -7.22 -0.02 0.74
N SER A 11 -8.42 -0.57 0.94
CA SER A 11 -8.63 -2.02 0.99
C SER A 11 -8.90 -2.57 -0.41
N MET A 12 -8.47 -3.80 -0.63
CA MET A 12 -8.73 -4.54 -1.85
C MET A 12 -9.07 -5.98 -1.53
N THR A 13 -9.75 -6.65 -2.45
CA THR A 13 -9.97 -8.10 -2.43
C THR A 13 -9.71 -8.67 -3.81
N PHE A 14 -9.16 -9.87 -3.89
CA PHE A 14 -9.06 -10.60 -5.15
C PHE A 14 -9.28 -12.10 -4.94
N PRO A 15 -9.93 -12.78 -5.89
CA PRO A 15 -10.13 -14.22 -5.84
C PRO A 15 -8.87 -14.95 -6.26
N THR A 16 -8.58 -16.06 -5.59
CA THR A 16 -7.53 -16.99 -6.02
C THR A 16 -8.09 -18.02 -7.00
N VAL A 17 -7.22 -18.50 -7.85
CA VAL A 17 -7.51 -19.61 -8.76
C VAL A 17 -6.86 -20.88 -8.19
N ALA A 18 -7.59 -22.01 -8.20
CA ALA A 18 -7.05 -23.29 -7.79
C ALA A 18 -5.79 -23.63 -8.62
N ALA A 19 -4.84 -24.25 -7.99
CA ALA A 19 -3.55 -24.63 -8.59
C ALA A 19 -2.64 -23.43 -9.01
N GLN A 20 -2.96 -22.18 -8.63
CA GLN A 20 -2.12 -21.02 -8.92
C GLN A 20 -1.56 -20.40 -7.62
N ALA A 21 -0.23 -20.46 -7.44
CA ALA A 21 0.45 -19.92 -6.25
C ALA A 21 0.95 -18.49 -6.39
N THR A 22 1.08 -17.96 -7.60
CA THR A 22 1.64 -16.62 -7.84
C THR A 22 0.71 -15.76 -8.68
N TYR A 23 0.56 -14.50 -8.28
CA TYR A 23 -0.31 -13.52 -8.92
C TYR A 23 0.49 -12.28 -9.26
N THR A 24 0.45 -11.88 -10.52
CA THR A 24 1.05 -10.61 -10.96
C THR A 24 0.18 -9.44 -10.55
N LEU A 25 0.77 -8.25 -10.48
CA LEU A 25 0.03 -7.03 -10.17
C LEU A 25 -1.16 -6.82 -11.14
N ALA A 26 -0.93 -7.03 -12.44
CA ALA A 26 -1.95 -6.89 -13.47
C ALA A 26 -3.11 -7.90 -13.29
N GLN A 27 -2.84 -9.13 -12.86
CA GLN A 27 -3.90 -10.11 -12.55
C GLN A 27 -4.73 -9.66 -11.35
N ILE A 28 -4.08 -9.16 -10.29
CA ILE A 28 -4.78 -8.64 -9.10
C ILE A 28 -5.63 -7.43 -9.48
N GLU A 29 -5.13 -6.55 -10.33
CA GLU A 29 -5.85 -5.37 -10.81
C GLU A 29 -7.08 -5.73 -11.67
N SER A 30 -6.95 -6.73 -12.53
CA SER A 30 -8.03 -7.15 -13.43
C SER A 30 -9.14 -7.94 -12.74
N THR A 31 -8.82 -8.69 -11.68
CA THR A 31 -9.77 -9.56 -10.97
C THR A 31 -10.19 -9.01 -9.61
N GLY A 32 -9.41 -8.10 -9.06
CA GLY A 32 -9.62 -7.51 -7.73
C GLY A 32 -10.68 -6.42 -7.72
N SER A 33 -11.31 -6.26 -6.57
CA SER A 33 -12.24 -5.15 -6.29
C SER A 33 -11.52 -4.06 -5.49
N GLY A 34 -11.71 -2.81 -5.88
CA GLY A 34 -11.15 -1.65 -5.20
C GLY A 34 -9.69 -1.33 -5.50
N PHE A 35 -9.03 -2.06 -6.39
CA PHE A 35 -7.62 -1.93 -6.68
C PHE A 35 -7.36 -0.96 -7.84
N THR A 36 -6.74 0.18 -7.56
CA THR A 36 -6.38 1.21 -8.55
C THR A 36 -5.16 2.01 -8.09
N ASN A 37 -4.35 2.50 -9.02
CA ASN A 37 -3.20 3.38 -8.73
C ASN A 37 -2.27 2.82 -7.65
N PHE A 38 -1.85 1.57 -7.80
CA PHE A 38 -1.04 0.88 -6.81
C PHE A 38 0.30 1.59 -6.54
N GLY A 39 0.65 1.70 -5.27
CA GLY A 39 1.93 2.23 -4.80
C GLY A 39 2.75 1.24 -4.00
N ASN A 40 2.20 0.70 -2.94
CA ASN A 40 2.88 -0.25 -2.06
C ASN A 40 1.87 -1.09 -1.27
N TRP A 41 2.27 -2.29 -0.85
CA TRP A 41 1.46 -3.17 -0.02
C TRP A 41 1.56 -2.84 1.47
N ALA A 42 0.43 -2.91 2.20
CA ALA A 42 0.38 -2.91 3.66
C ALA A 42 0.47 -4.36 4.15
N ARG A 43 1.68 -4.83 4.47
CA ARG A 43 2.02 -6.26 4.67
C ARG A 43 1.25 -6.93 5.80
N ASP A 44 0.91 -6.21 6.84
CA ASP A 44 0.32 -6.77 8.07
C ASP A 44 -1.21 -6.83 8.04
N THR A 45 -1.82 -6.72 6.85
CA THR A 45 -3.27 -6.62 6.70
C THR A 45 -3.89 -7.74 5.90
N PHE A 46 -3.06 -8.63 5.38
CA PHE A 46 -3.52 -9.68 4.49
C PHE A 46 -4.27 -10.77 5.25
N ARG A 47 -5.43 -11.12 4.72
CA ARG A 47 -6.30 -12.17 5.23
C ARG A 47 -6.81 -13.03 4.09
N VAL A 48 -7.22 -14.24 4.40
CA VAL A 48 -7.76 -15.20 3.45
C VAL A 48 -9.02 -15.85 4.00
N TYR A 49 -10.00 -16.02 3.15
CA TYR A 49 -11.21 -16.80 3.46
C TYR A 49 -11.64 -17.65 2.27
N THR A 50 -12.37 -18.73 2.53
CA THR A 50 -12.94 -19.57 1.49
C THR A 50 -14.06 -18.80 0.79
N THR A 51 -13.99 -18.62 -0.53
CA THR A 51 -14.91 -17.77 -1.28
C THR A 51 -16.38 -18.21 -1.10
N SER A 52 -16.65 -19.51 -0.99
CA SER A 52 -18.01 -20.03 -0.80
C SER A 52 -18.57 -19.85 0.62
N ILE A 53 -17.72 -19.66 1.63
CA ILE A 53 -18.12 -19.50 3.04
C ILE A 53 -18.20 -18.00 3.40
N GLY A 54 -17.38 -17.17 2.78
CA GLY A 54 -17.31 -15.75 3.06
C GLY A 54 -16.43 -15.41 4.27
N THR A 55 -16.56 -14.19 4.78
CA THR A 55 -15.72 -13.64 5.85
C THR A 55 -15.82 -14.33 7.21
N ASN A 56 -16.82 -15.20 7.41
CA ASN A 56 -16.95 -16.01 8.63
C ASN A 56 -15.80 -17.00 8.82
N ASP A 57 -15.10 -17.34 7.73
CA ASP A 57 -13.94 -18.24 7.70
C ASP A 57 -12.62 -17.46 7.53
N GLU A 58 -12.60 -16.15 7.82
CA GLU A 58 -11.43 -15.31 7.61
C GLU A 58 -10.30 -15.63 8.59
N THR A 59 -9.09 -15.81 8.03
CA THR A 59 -7.86 -16.00 8.83
C THR A 59 -6.77 -15.07 8.34
N GLU A 60 -5.93 -14.63 9.26
CA GLU A 60 -4.79 -13.78 8.97
C GLU A 60 -3.68 -14.54 8.22
N MET A 61 -3.00 -13.85 7.33
CA MET A 61 -1.86 -14.37 6.57
C MET A 61 -0.56 -13.74 7.07
N SER A 62 0.46 -14.57 7.30
CA SER A 62 1.79 -14.10 7.70
C SER A 62 2.65 -13.77 6.48
N TRP A 63 3.28 -12.60 6.50
CA TRP A 63 4.23 -12.22 5.48
C TRP A 63 5.58 -12.92 5.66
N LEU A 64 6.16 -13.38 4.55
CA LEU A 64 7.52 -13.93 4.48
C LEU A 64 8.38 -13.11 3.51
N PRO A 65 9.68 -12.88 3.81
CA PRO A 65 10.62 -12.37 2.84
C PRO A 65 10.69 -13.26 1.60
N TYR A 66 10.86 -12.66 0.41
CA TYR A 66 10.83 -13.39 -0.87
C TYR A 66 11.83 -14.54 -0.94
N ASP A 67 13.05 -14.35 -0.44
CA ASP A 67 14.07 -15.40 -0.47
C ASP A 67 13.71 -16.58 0.43
N GLN A 68 13.14 -16.33 1.61
CA GLN A 68 12.65 -17.38 2.50
C GLN A 68 11.49 -18.15 1.87
N TRP A 69 10.50 -17.42 1.32
CA TRP A 69 9.38 -18.01 0.62
C TRP A 69 9.85 -18.90 -0.53
N ARG A 70 10.80 -18.44 -1.34
CA ARG A 70 11.37 -19.21 -2.45
C ARG A 70 12.04 -20.49 -1.97
N ASN A 71 12.79 -20.43 -0.88
CA ASN A 71 13.49 -21.57 -0.33
C ASN A 71 12.58 -22.60 0.34
N VAL A 72 11.43 -22.19 0.87
CA VAL A 72 10.48 -23.07 1.55
C VAL A 72 9.46 -23.66 0.55
N TYR A 73 8.86 -22.82 -0.30
CA TYR A 73 7.70 -23.17 -1.11
C TYR A 73 8.00 -23.39 -2.59
N GLN A 74 9.15 -22.97 -3.09
CA GLN A 74 9.51 -23.10 -4.50
C GLN A 74 10.55 -24.18 -4.78
N ILE A 75 10.64 -25.18 -3.91
CA ILE A 75 11.59 -26.30 -4.04
C ILE A 75 10.84 -27.63 -4.09
N GLY A 76 11.16 -28.46 -5.10
CA GLY A 76 10.69 -29.85 -5.20
C GLY A 76 9.17 -29.99 -5.11
N ALA A 77 8.71 -30.94 -4.33
CA ALA A 77 7.28 -31.28 -4.18
C ALA A 77 6.48 -30.21 -3.43
N THR A 78 7.10 -29.30 -2.71
CA THR A 78 6.38 -28.24 -1.98
C THR A 78 5.69 -27.25 -2.91
N ARG A 79 6.13 -27.14 -4.17
CA ARG A 79 5.49 -26.27 -5.19
C ARG A 79 4.04 -26.65 -5.50
N THR A 80 3.73 -27.94 -5.39
CA THR A 80 2.41 -28.50 -5.74
C THR A 80 1.59 -28.89 -4.52
N ASN A 81 2.04 -28.48 -3.32
CA ASN A 81 1.29 -28.76 -2.10
C ASN A 81 0.03 -27.91 -2.06
N GLU A 82 -1.11 -28.56 -2.17
CA GLU A 82 -2.43 -27.91 -2.24
C GLU A 82 -3.05 -27.83 -0.85
N THR A 83 -3.05 -26.63 -0.30
CA THR A 83 -3.66 -26.33 1.01
C THR A 83 -4.23 -24.91 1.02
N ARG A 84 -4.83 -24.54 2.16
CA ARG A 84 -5.20 -23.15 2.41
C ARG A 84 -3.96 -22.27 2.58
N PRO A 85 -3.83 -21.16 1.87
CA PRO A 85 -2.71 -20.24 2.03
C PRO A 85 -2.76 -19.58 3.41
N THR A 86 -1.71 -19.76 4.22
CA THR A 86 -1.54 -19.08 5.52
C THR A 86 -0.38 -18.10 5.51
N GLN A 87 0.46 -18.19 4.50
CA GLN A 87 1.63 -17.34 4.34
C GLN A 87 1.68 -16.76 2.92
N PHE A 88 2.26 -15.59 2.80
CA PHE A 88 2.43 -14.95 1.50
C PHE A 88 3.74 -14.17 1.43
N THR A 89 4.16 -13.85 0.23
CA THR A 89 5.29 -12.98 -0.06
C THR A 89 4.92 -11.94 -1.09
N ILE A 90 5.68 -10.86 -1.12
CA ILE A 90 5.65 -9.89 -2.21
C ILE A 90 6.81 -10.21 -3.15
N THR A 91 6.48 -10.48 -4.40
CA THR A 91 7.50 -10.78 -5.42
C THR A 91 8.29 -9.53 -5.82
N PRO A 92 9.48 -9.65 -6.43
CA PRO A 92 10.24 -8.50 -6.93
C PRO A 92 9.45 -7.63 -7.94
N ALA A 93 8.50 -8.23 -8.65
CA ALA A 93 7.57 -7.53 -9.56
C ALA A 93 6.32 -6.96 -8.85
N LEU A 94 6.37 -6.83 -7.51
CA LEU A 94 5.27 -6.33 -6.67
C LEU A 94 3.98 -7.17 -6.70
N GLY A 95 3.99 -8.34 -7.32
CA GLY A 95 2.91 -9.31 -7.24
C GLY A 95 2.88 -10.05 -5.90
N ILE A 96 1.93 -10.95 -5.73
CA ILE A 96 1.75 -11.74 -4.52
C ILE A 96 2.09 -13.21 -4.82
N GLY A 97 2.96 -13.80 -4.00
CA GLY A 97 3.22 -15.24 -3.98
C GLY A 97 2.62 -15.88 -2.73
N LEU A 98 1.86 -16.94 -2.90
CA LEU A 98 1.26 -17.68 -1.79
C LEU A 98 2.22 -18.77 -1.29
N GLY A 99 2.16 -19.09 -0.02
CA GLY A 99 2.99 -20.12 0.61
C GLY A 99 2.63 -21.56 0.20
N CYS A 100 1.47 -21.76 -0.40
CA CYS A 100 1.04 -23.02 -0.99
C CYS A 100 0.17 -22.75 -2.20
N THR A 101 -0.08 -23.78 -2.98
CA THR A 101 -1.04 -23.74 -4.07
C THR A 101 -2.46 -23.85 -3.49
N PRO A 102 -3.40 -22.94 -3.83
CA PRO A 102 -4.76 -23.03 -3.34
C PRO A 102 -5.46 -24.31 -3.81
N ALA A 103 -5.99 -25.10 -2.87
CA ALA A 103 -6.76 -26.33 -3.19
C ALA A 103 -8.16 -26.01 -3.77
N VAL A 104 -8.73 -24.89 -3.35
CA VAL A 104 -10.06 -24.39 -3.77
C VAL A 104 -9.98 -22.88 -4.01
N GLY A 105 -11.08 -22.29 -4.45
CA GLY A 105 -11.18 -20.84 -4.58
C GLY A 105 -11.23 -20.16 -3.21
N TYR A 106 -10.22 -19.38 -2.91
CA TYR A 106 -10.19 -18.47 -1.78
C TYR A 106 -10.30 -17.03 -2.25
N THR A 107 -10.69 -16.15 -1.35
CA THR A 107 -10.58 -14.70 -1.56
C THR A 107 -9.55 -14.16 -0.58
N ILE A 108 -8.61 -13.39 -1.10
CA ILE A 108 -7.61 -12.69 -0.31
C ILE A 108 -8.08 -11.25 -0.17
N SER A 109 -8.11 -10.76 1.05
CA SER A 109 -8.32 -9.34 1.41
C SER A 109 -7.05 -8.75 1.96
N GLY A 110 -6.84 -7.46 1.73
CA GLY A 110 -5.66 -6.77 2.25
C GLY A 110 -5.72 -5.28 1.92
N ASP A 111 -4.80 -4.54 2.48
CA ASP A 111 -4.70 -3.10 2.23
C ASP A 111 -3.44 -2.78 1.41
N TYR A 112 -3.52 -1.70 0.69
CA TYR A 112 -2.42 -1.14 -0.06
C TYR A 112 -2.42 0.38 -0.02
N TYR A 113 -1.31 0.99 -0.33
CA TYR A 113 -1.17 2.44 -0.46
C TYR A 113 -1.22 2.82 -1.93
N LYS A 114 -2.03 3.80 -2.26
CA LYS A 114 -2.10 4.35 -3.63
C LYS A 114 -0.94 5.30 -3.90
N VAL A 115 -0.60 5.45 -5.17
CA VAL A 115 0.19 6.59 -5.64
C VAL A 115 -0.74 7.77 -5.87
N ALA A 116 -0.31 8.98 -5.51
CA ALA A 116 -1.04 10.18 -5.84
C ALA A 116 -1.18 10.32 -7.37
N THR A 117 -2.37 10.64 -7.82
CA THR A 117 -2.64 10.92 -9.23
C THR A 117 -1.99 12.26 -9.60
N GLU A 118 -1.31 12.31 -10.73
CA GLU A 118 -0.79 13.56 -11.28
C GLU A 118 -1.96 14.44 -11.75
N MET A 119 -1.93 15.70 -11.37
CA MET A 119 -2.90 16.69 -11.82
C MET A 119 -2.42 17.26 -13.16
N SER A 120 -3.21 17.11 -14.21
CA SER A 120 -2.90 17.56 -15.56
C SER A 120 -3.87 18.61 -16.12
N ALA A 121 -5.05 18.72 -15.54
CA ALA A 121 -6.09 19.68 -15.94
C ALA A 121 -6.45 20.63 -14.78
N ASP A 122 -6.94 21.81 -15.14
CA ASP A 122 -7.33 22.85 -14.16
C ASP A 122 -8.46 22.41 -13.22
N ALA A 123 -9.29 21.47 -13.67
CA ALA A 123 -10.38 20.91 -12.88
C ALA A 123 -9.97 19.74 -11.97
N ASP A 124 -8.73 19.28 -12.05
CA ASP A 124 -8.25 18.15 -11.28
C ASP A 124 -8.20 18.48 -9.77
N THR A 125 -8.69 17.55 -8.98
CA THR A 125 -8.67 17.69 -7.53
C THR A 125 -7.54 16.84 -6.94
N PRO A 126 -6.69 17.42 -6.07
CA PRO A 126 -5.64 16.66 -5.41
C PRO A 126 -6.22 15.53 -4.58
N SER A 127 -5.57 14.37 -4.59
CA SER A 127 -5.93 13.24 -3.71
C SER A 127 -5.64 13.49 -2.21
N LEU A 128 -4.92 14.57 -1.90
CA LEU A 128 -4.66 15.04 -0.54
C LEU A 128 -5.97 15.54 0.11
N PRO A 129 -6.25 15.26 1.41
CA PRO A 129 -7.42 15.81 2.10
C PRO A 129 -7.50 17.35 2.01
N SER A 130 -8.69 17.89 1.78
CA SER A 130 -8.94 19.31 1.47
C SER A 130 -8.33 20.29 2.48
N GLN A 131 -8.28 19.90 3.76
CA GLN A 131 -7.65 20.71 4.82
C GLN A 131 -6.14 20.95 4.59
N PHE A 132 -5.50 20.17 3.74
CA PHE A 132 -4.07 20.29 3.43
C PHE A 132 -3.79 20.84 2.03
N HIS A 133 -4.81 21.14 1.21
CA HIS A 133 -4.64 21.65 -0.17
C HIS A 133 -3.76 22.89 -0.22
N MET A 134 -3.85 23.76 0.78
CA MET A 134 -3.01 24.96 0.86
C MET A 134 -1.49 24.65 0.92
N ALA A 135 -1.10 23.45 1.30
CA ALA A 135 0.33 23.07 1.27
C ALA A 135 0.89 23.05 -0.16
N ILE A 136 0.06 22.72 -1.15
CA ILE A 136 0.41 22.76 -2.58
C ILE A 136 0.68 24.21 -3.01
N VAL A 137 -0.21 25.14 -2.62
CA VAL A 137 -0.08 26.57 -2.92
C VAL A 137 1.19 27.14 -2.32
N TYR A 138 1.47 26.85 -1.04
CA TYR A 138 2.69 27.31 -0.39
C TYR A 138 3.95 26.72 -1.03
N ARG A 139 3.89 25.49 -1.49
CA ARG A 139 5.01 24.90 -2.22
C ARG A 139 5.20 25.57 -3.59
N ALA A 140 4.13 25.90 -4.29
CA ALA A 140 4.19 26.66 -5.55
C ALA A 140 4.78 28.06 -5.33
N MET A 141 4.40 28.76 -4.25
CA MET A 141 4.99 30.05 -3.87
C MET A 141 6.51 29.96 -3.67
N MET A 142 7.00 28.87 -3.10
CA MET A 142 8.45 28.65 -2.95
C MET A 142 9.15 28.55 -4.30
N PHE A 143 8.58 27.79 -5.26
CA PHE A 143 9.14 27.69 -6.61
C PHE A 143 9.09 29.01 -7.35
N TYR A 144 7.96 29.74 -7.25
CA TYR A 144 7.81 31.06 -7.84
C TYR A 144 8.85 32.06 -7.27
N GLY A 145 9.01 32.08 -5.93
CA GLY A 145 10.01 32.93 -5.28
C GLY A 145 11.45 32.65 -5.72
N VAL A 146 11.77 31.39 -6.06
CA VAL A 146 13.09 31.05 -6.66
C VAL A 146 13.18 31.56 -8.10
N SER A 147 12.13 31.37 -8.90
CA SER A 147 12.10 31.79 -10.31
C SER A 147 12.22 33.29 -10.49
N GLU A 148 11.54 34.07 -9.64
CA GLU A 148 11.52 35.53 -9.69
C GLU A 148 12.62 36.18 -8.82
N ALA A 149 13.56 35.41 -8.31
CA ALA A 149 14.60 35.88 -7.37
C ALA A 149 14.05 36.72 -6.21
N SER A 150 12.86 36.35 -5.71
CA SER A 150 12.15 37.03 -4.63
C SER A 150 12.26 36.25 -3.30
N PRO A 151 13.25 36.56 -2.45
CA PRO A 151 13.49 35.82 -1.22
C PRO A 151 12.36 35.94 -0.21
N GLU A 152 11.60 37.04 -0.25
CA GLU A 152 10.47 37.29 0.65
C GLU A 152 9.32 36.32 0.38
N ILE A 153 8.97 36.11 -0.89
CA ILE A 153 7.92 35.16 -1.30
C ILE A 153 8.34 33.73 -0.95
N TYR A 154 9.62 33.40 -1.20
CA TYR A 154 10.16 32.09 -0.81
C TYR A 154 10.10 31.87 0.71
N ALA A 155 10.50 32.85 1.52
CA ALA A 155 10.48 32.75 2.97
C ALA A 155 9.06 32.58 3.52
N ALA A 156 8.10 33.37 3.03
CA ALA A 156 6.70 33.26 3.40
C ALA A 156 6.12 31.88 3.05
N GLY A 157 6.31 31.41 1.80
CA GLY A 157 5.87 30.09 1.37
C GLY A 157 6.49 28.96 2.19
N SER A 158 7.80 29.06 2.51
CA SER A 158 8.54 28.06 3.31
C SER A 158 8.00 27.98 4.74
N ALA A 159 7.76 29.11 5.41
CA ALA A 159 7.24 29.16 6.77
C ALA A 159 5.86 28.51 6.87
N GLU A 160 4.94 28.85 5.95
CA GLU A 160 3.58 28.32 5.93
C GLU A 160 3.56 26.83 5.54
N CYS A 161 4.38 26.41 4.57
CA CYS A 161 4.51 25.01 4.18
C CYS A 161 4.97 24.16 5.37
N LYS A 162 6.01 24.60 6.08
CA LYS A 162 6.51 23.90 7.29
C LYS A 162 5.43 23.81 8.37
N ARG A 163 4.70 24.89 8.61
CA ARG A 163 3.61 24.94 9.60
C ARG A 163 2.48 23.95 9.25
N LYS A 164 2.09 23.87 7.98
CA LYS A 164 1.09 22.89 7.52
C LYS A 164 1.58 21.48 7.63
N MET A 165 2.79 21.17 7.17
CA MET A 165 3.37 19.85 7.25
C MET A 165 3.55 19.36 8.70
N ALA A 166 3.94 20.22 9.62
CA ALA A 166 4.04 19.90 11.05
C ALA A 166 2.70 19.47 11.66
N ARG A 167 1.57 19.99 11.16
CA ARG A 167 0.22 19.56 11.58
C ARG A 167 -0.23 18.27 10.87
N THR A 168 0.19 18.06 9.64
CA THR A 168 -0.20 16.89 8.84
C THR A 168 0.49 15.61 9.33
N ASN A 169 1.77 15.68 9.64
CA ASN A 169 2.60 14.53 10.01
C ASN A 169 2.01 13.72 11.18
N PRO A 170 1.68 14.30 12.36
CA PRO A 170 1.17 13.52 13.48
C PRO A 170 -0.23 12.92 13.22
N GLN A 171 -1.02 13.52 12.33
CA GLN A 171 -2.37 13.05 12.03
C GLN A 171 -2.40 11.91 11.00
N GLN A 172 -1.46 11.91 10.06
CA GLN A 172 -1.51 11.08 8.87
C GLN A 172 -0.43 9.99 8.81
N LEU A 173 0.69 10.17 9.51
CA LEU A 173 1.71 9.11 9.60
C LEU A 173 1.29 8.03 10.60
N PRO A 174 1.71 6.78 10.39
CA PRO A 174 1.57 5.72 11.38
C PRO A 174 2.19 6.14 12.71
N GLU A 175 1.58 5.75 13.81
CA GLU A 175 2.17 5.94 15.13
C GLU A 175 3.48 5.13 15.22
N MET A 176 4.58 5.81 15.46
CA MET A 176 5.83 5.12 15.77
C MET A 176 5.72 4.63 17.22
N GLY A 177 5.46 3.33 17.38
CA GLY A 177 5.56 2.70 18.70
C GLY A 177 6.98 2.87 19.22
N ILE A 178 7.17 3.66 20.26
CA ILE A 178 8.43 3.65 21.02
C ILE A 178 8.45 2.28 21.68
N ALA A 179 9.36 1.41 21.27
CA ALA A 179 9.65 0.19 22.00
C ALA A 179 9.89 0.60 23.46
N GLY A 180 9.03 0.11 24.37
CA GLY A 180 9.09 0.47 25.78
C GLY A 180 10.51 0.30 26.30
N ALA A 181 10.96 1.24 27.10
CA ALA A 181 12.25 1.16 27.76
C ALA A 181 12.35 -0.22 28.44
N LEU A 182 13.42 -0.95 28.09
CA LEU A 182 13.79 -2.17 28.78
C LEU A 182 14.05 -1.77 30.24
N ALA A 183 13.17 -2.19 31.15
CA ALA A 183 13.37 -2.09 32.58
C ALA A 183 14.35 -3.17 33.04
#